data_221a7b99d4dd092c66ac31706ae3981f
#
_entry.id   221a7b99d4dd092c66ac31706ae3981f
#
_cell.length_a   1.000
_cell.length_b   1.000
_cell.length_c   1.000
_cell.angle_alpha   90.00
_cell.angle_beta   90.00
_cell.angle_gamma   90.00
#
_symmetry.space_group_name_H-M   'P 1'
#
loop_
_entity.id
_entity.type
_entity.pdbx_description
1 polymer ?
#
loop_
_entity_poly.entity_id
_entity_poly.type
_entity_poly.pdbx_seq_one_letter_code
_entity_poly.pdbx_strand_id
1 'polypeptide(L)'
;MKTGIFATLCLLLVACGGEAPRNSGVYMLLDTSGTYAQELEKAEQIIRYTLSKLDAKDTFAVARIDTGSFSEKDIIAKVSFDDRPSAVNRQKRLFAQQISDFVANVKSSPYTDITGGLLQAVEFLNEKDTGNKTILIFSDLKEDLAEGYVRDIDIELAGFKVIALNVTKLRSDNMDPREYLDRLEEWKDRVEKTGGEWRVINDLDGLEDLL
;
A
#
# COMPACT_ATOMS: atom_id res chain seq x y z
N MET A 1 59.70 11.32 -43.83
CA MET A 1 59.10 10.46 -42.80
C MET A 1 58.31 11.35 -41.87
N LYS A 2 56.98 11.37 -41.93
CA LYS A 2 56.08 12.19 -41.09
C LYS A 2 55.34 11.21 -40.20
N THR A 3 55.70 11.12 -38.92
CA THR A 3 55.03 10.32 -37.89
C THR A 3 53.80 11.12 -37.39
N GLY A 4 52.61 10.66 -37.72
CA GLY A 4 51.38 11.18 -37.21
C GLY A 4 51.03 10.54 -35.84
N ILE A 5 50.90 11.40 -34.84
CA ILE A 5 50.43 11.02 -33.48
C ILE A 5 48.90 10.99 -33.49
N PHE A 6 48.34 9.79 -33.37
CA PHE A 6 46.91 9.59 -33.17
C PHE A 6 46.57 9.78 -31.68
N ALA A 7 46.01 10.92 -31.30
CA ALA A 7 45.54 11.16 -29.96
C ALA A 7 44.15 10.51 -29.78
N THR A 8 44.08 9.36 -29.08
CA THR A 8 42.85 8.69 -28.71
C THR A 8 42.20 9.46 -27.55
N LEU A 9 41.14 10.19 -27.83
CA LEU A 9 40.31 10.91 -26.86
C LEU A 9 39.37 9.88 -26.20
N CYS A 10 39.71 9.39 -24.99
CA CYS A 10 38.80 8.60 -24.17
C CYS A 10 37.72 9.51 -23.59
N LEU A 11 36.49 9.42 -24.11
CA LEU A 11 35.30 9.97 -23.48
C LEU A 11 34.98 9.15 -22.23
N LEU A 12 35.28 9.67 -21.06
CA LEU A 12 34.76 9.17 -19.78
C LEU A 12 33.30 9.58 -19.69
N LEU A 13 32.40 8.65 -19.99
CA LEU A 13 30.97 8.74 -19.62
C LEU A 13 30.89 8.59 -18.11
N VAL A 14 30.86 9.71 -17.39
CA VAL A 14 30.47 9.74 -15.98
C VAL A 14 28.96 9.44 -15.98
N ALA A 15 28.59 8.18 -15.78
CA ALA A 15 27.24 7.82 -15.44
C ALA A 15 26.93 8.42 -14.06
N CYS A 16 26.17 9.52 -14.01
CA CYS A 16 25.50 9.98 -12.80
C CYS A 16 24.48 8.92 -12.43
N GLY A 17 24.91 7.87 -11.75
CA GLY A 17 24.02 6.99 -11.02
C GLY A 17 23.53 7.76 -9.81
N GLY A 18 22.39 8.43 -9.89
CA GLY A 18 21.72 8.96 -8.71
C GLY A 18 21.48 7.80 -7.75
N GLU A 19 21.90 7.94 -6.49
CA GLU A 19 21.60 6.96 -5.45
C GLU A 19 20.07 6.88 -5.33
N ALA A 20 19.50 5.66 -5.40
CA ALA A 20 18.06 5.48 -5.27
C ALA A 20 17.58 6.08 -3.92
N PRO A 21 16.42 6.72 -3.87
CA PRO A 21 15.87 7.24 -2.63
C PRO A 21 15.84 6.14 -1.57
N ARG A 22 16.24 6.45 -0.34
CA ARG A 22 16.27 5.50 0.78
C ARG A 22 15.01 5.58 1.65
N ASN A 23 14.12 6.53 1.35
CA ASN A 23 12.87 6.73 2.07
C ASN A 23 11.84 5.66 1.72
N SER A 24 10.96 5.38 2.67
CA SER A 24 9.87 4.43 2.53
C SER A 24 8.55 5.14 2.25
N GLY A 25 7.77 4.57 1.33
CA GLY A 25 6.40 4.94 1.09
C GLY A 25 5.48 3.78 1.44
N VAL A 26 4.48 4.05 2.25
CA VAL A 26 3.46 3.08 2.63
C VAL A 26 2.09 3.61 2.25
N TYR A 27 1.27 2.77 1.64
CA TYR A 27 -0.12 3.06 1.35
C TYR A 27 -0.99 1.93 1.88
N MET A 28 -1.92 2.24 2.79
CA MET A 28 -2.81 1.23 3.37
C MET A 28 -4.22 1.38 2.84
N LEU A 29 -4.74 0.30 2.30
CA LEU A 29 -6.13 0.12 1.88
C LEU A 29 -6.91 -0.49 3.04
N LEU A 30 -7.96 0.20 3.49
CA LEU A 30 -8.76 -0.16 4.64
C LEU A 30 -10.18 -0.53 4.21
N ASP A 31 -10.49 -1.80 4.32
CA ASP A 31 -11.85 -2.30 4.10
C ASP A 31 -12.72 -2.01 5.33
N THR A 32 -13.86 -1.39 5.12
CA THR A 32 -14.86 -1.14 6.15
C THR A 32 -16.21 -1.75 5.80
N SER A 33 -16.23 -2.63 4.80
CA SER A 33 -17.44 -3.35 4.38
C SER A 33 -17.84 -4.45 5.36
N GLY A 34 -19.12 -4.78 5.39
CA GLY A 34 -19.66 -5.95 6.08
C GLY A 34 -19.14 -6.12 7.51
N THR A 35 -18.48 -7.26 7.78
CA THR A 35 -17.93 -7.62 9.10
C THR A 35 -16.60 -6.91 9.42
N TYR A 36 -15.92 -6.34 8.42
CA TYR A 36 -14.63 -5.66 8.61
C TYR A 36 -14.74 -4.39 9.45
N ALA A 37 -15.90 -3.75 9.48
CA ALA A 37 -16.16 -2.65 10.40
C ALA A 37 -15.91 -3.02 11.89
N GLN A 38 -15.95 -4.31 12.24
CA GLN A 38 -15.66 -4.80 13.60
C GLN A 38 -14.15 -5.04 13.85
N GLU A 39 -13.35 -5.10 12.80
CA GLU A 39 -11.90 -5.35 12.85
C GLU A 39 -11.07 -4.06 12.85
N LEU A 40 -11.72 -2.89 12.81
CA LEU A 40 -11.04 -1.59 12.65
C LEU A 40 -10.12 -1.22 13.82
N GLU A 41 -10.39 -1.70 15.04
CA GLU A 41 -9.46 -1.52 16.17
C GLU A 41 -8.11 -2.20 15.91
N LYS A 42 -8.14 -3.38 15.25
CA LYS A 42 -6.92 -4.08 14.84
C LYS A 42 -6.20 -3.33 13.72
N ALA A 43 -6.95 -2.81 12.74
CA ALA A 43 -6.38 -1.96 11.71
C ALA A 43 -5.70 -0.72 12.31
N GLU A 44 -6.33 -0.05 13.30
CA GLU A 44 -5.73 1.08 14.00
C GLU A 44 -4.42 0.71 14.71
N GLN A 45 -4.34 -0.47 15.34
CA GLN A 45 -3.10 -0.95 15.95
C GLN A 45 -1.98 -1.13 14.92
N ILE A 46 -2.30 -1.72 13.76
CA ILE A 46 -1.35 -1.89 12.65
C ILE A 46 -0.88 -0.53 12.13
N ILE A 47 -1.79 0.42 11.95
CA ILE A 47 -1.45 1.79 11.52
C ILE A 47 -0.52 2.47 12.53
N ARG A 48 -0.80 2.36 13.83
CA ARG A 48 0.06 2.90 14.89
C ARG A 48 1.45 2.25 14.90
N TYR A 49 1.51 0.94 14.70
CA TYR A 49 2.77 0.22 14.55
C TYR A 49 3.55 0.73 13.32
N THR A 50 2.91 0.82 12.15
CA THR A 50 3.52 1.36 10.92
C THR A 50 4.06 2.77 11.15
N LEU A 51 3.27 3.67 11.76
CA LEU A 51 3.72 5.01 12.14
C LEU A 51 4.95 5.01 13.03
N SER A 52 5.10 4.02 13.92
CA SER A 52 6.26 3.92 14.81
C SER A 52 7.56 3.60 14.07
N LYS A 53 7.46 2.90 12.94
CA LYS A 53 8.59 2.45 12.12
C LYS A 53 9.05 3.48 11.08
N LEU A 54 8.16 4.39 10.68
CA LEU A 54 8.47 5.40 9.68
C LEU A 54 9.27 6.57 10.28
N ASP A 55 10.16 7.13 9.48
CA ASP A 55 11.07 8.20 9.87
C ASP A 55 10.87 9.49 9.02
N ALA A 56 11.78 10.44 9.19
CA ALA A 56 11.82 11.66 8.40
C ALA A 56 11.92 11.34 6.89
N LYS A 57 11.19 12.08 6.06
CA LYS A 57 11.06 11.92 4.61
C LYS A 57 10.28 10.69 4.13
N ASP A 58 9.89 9.78 5.02
CA ASP A 58 8.97 8.72 4.67
C ASP A 58 7.57 9.27 4.37
N THR A 59 6.78 8.49 3.67
CA THR A 59 5.42 8.86 3.29
C THR A 59 4.45 7.79 3.72
N PHE A 60 3.31 8.20 4.28
CA PHE A 60 2.23 7.27 4.64
C PHE A 60 0.87 7.82 4.23
N ALA A 61 0.05 6.96 3.66
CA ALA A 61 -1.36 7.24 3.39
C ALA A 61 -2.23 6.05 3.81
N VAL A 62 -3.44 6.36 4.26
CA VAL A 62 -4.50 5.37 4.55
C VAL A 62 -5.75 5.81 3.81
N ALA A 63 -6.33 4.90 3.03
CA ALA A 63 -7.57 5.13 2.30
C ALA A 63 -8.56 4.00 2.57
N ARG A 64 -9.85 4.34 2.64
CA ARG A 64 -10.93 3.34 2.67
C ARG A 64 -11.23 2.87 1.25
N ILE A 65 -11.66 1.62 1.09
CA ILE A 65 -12.02 1.02 -0.20
C ILE A 65 -13.48 0.57 -0.25
N ASP A 66 -14.32 1.17 0.56
CA ASP A 66 -15.73 0.81 0.79
C ASP A 66 -16.73 1.64 -0.02
N THR A 67 -16.27 2.35 -1.06
CA THR A 67 -17.09 3.30 -1.83
C THR A 67 -17.44 2.70 -3.15
N GLY A 68 -17.93 1.92 -3.64
CA GLY A 68 -18.28 1.44 -4.99
C GLY A 68 -17.46 2.02 -6.15
N SER A 69 -16.73 3.13 -5.94
CA SER A 69 -15.81 3.76 -6.91
C SER A 69 -14.76 4.54 -6.16
N PHE A 70 -13.54 4.03 -6.09
CA PHE A 70 -12.43 4.66 -5.36
C PHE A 70 -12.03 6.01 -5.97
N SER A 71 -11.76 6.99 -5.11
CA SER A 71 -11.30 8.33 -5.48
C SER A 71 -10.40 8.94 -4.40
N GLU A 72 -9.72 10.07 -4.68
CA GLU A 72 -8.93 10.80 -3.67
C GLU A 72 -9.72 11.19 -2.41
N LYS A 73 -11.04 11.30 -2.49
CA LYS A 73 -11.92 11.60 -1.35
C LYS A 73 -11.99 10.45 -0.35
N ASP A 74 -11.54 9.27 -0.75
CA ASP A 74 -11.51 8.09 0.10
C ASP A 74 -10.23 7.99 0.92
N ILE A 75 -9.26 8.88 0.68
CA ILE A 75 -8.06 9.01 1.51
C ILE A 75 -8.45 9.61 2.87
N ILE A 76 -8.30 8.83 3.93
CA ILE A 76 -8.62 9.18 5.31
C ILE A 76 -7.54 10.10 5.88
N ALA A 77 -6.27 9.72 5.69
CA ALA A 77 -5.11 10.47 6.14
C ALA A 77 -3.93 10.25 5.19
N LYS A 78 -3.15 11.31 4.92
CA LYS A 78 -1.90 11.23 4.17
C LYS A 78 -0.87 12.21 4.72
N VAL A 79 0.40 11.80 4.73
CA VAL A 79 1.52 12.62 5.20
C VAL A 79 2.81 12.23 4.46
N SER A 80 3.63 13.23 4.11
CA SER A 80 5.06 13.07 3.88
C SER A 80 5.77 13.74 5.05
N PHE A 81 6.58 12.97 5.78
CA PHE A 81 7.19 13.46 7.00
C PHE A 81 8.28 14.50 6.71
N ASP A 82 8.28 15.55 7.52
CA ASP A 82 9.30 16.60 7.51
C ASP A 82 10.68 15.99 7.83
N ASP A 83 11.75 16.67 7.46
CA ASP A 83 13.11 16.25 7.81
C ASP A 83 13.50 16.55 9.28
N ARG A 84 12.71 17.36 9.99
CA ARG A 84 12.92 17.74 11.40
C ARG A 84 12.20 16.78 12.35
N PRO A 85 12.90 16.10 13.27
CA PRO A 85 12.30 15.11 14.17
C PRO A 85 11.11 15.62 15.00
N SER A 86 11.17 16.88 15.43
CA SER A 86 10.06 17.49 16.21
C SER A 86 8.78 17.66 15.38
N ALA A 87 8.92 17.97 14.07
CA ALA A 87 7.80 18.04 13.16
C ALA A 87 7.23 16.64 12.88
N VAL A 88 8.09 15.65 12.64
CA VAL A 88 7.68 14.24 12.44
C VAL A 88 6.80 13.75 13.58
N ASN A 89 7.23 13.92 14.83
CA ASN A 89 6.45 13.49 15.99
C ASN A 89 5.06 14.16 16.08
N ARG A 90 4.97 15.43 15.69
CA ARG A 90 3.68 16.13 15.62
C ARG A 90 2.81 15.58 14.49
N GLN A 91 3.40 15.36 13.30
CA GLN A 91 2.71 14.82 12.15
C GLN A 91 2.15 13.41 12.44
N LYS A 92 2.96 12.53 13.07
CA LYS A 92 2.52 11.19 13.50
C LYS A 92 1.31 11.26 14.44
N ARG A 93 1.31 12.16 15.42
CA ARG A 93 0.17 12.32 16.34
C ARG A 93 -1.08 12.81 15.63
N LEU A 94 -0.96 13.79 14.73
CA LEU A 94 -2.11 14.28 13.94
C LEU A 94 -2.68 13.19 13.03
N PHE A 95 -1.81 12.44 12.37
CA PHE A 95 -2.22 11.30 11.55
C PHE A 95 -2.98 10.25 12.38
N ALA A 96 -2.40 9.83 13.51
CA ALA A 96 -3.04 8.87 14.40
C ALA A 96 -4.41 9.36 14.90
N GLN A 97 -4.55 10.67 15.18
CA GLN A 97 -5.84 11.25 15.59
C GLN A 97 -6.87 11.15 14.46
N GLN A 98 -6.50 11.49 13.22
CA GLN A 98 -7.41 11.38 12.06
C GLN A 98 -7.91 9.94 11.89
N ILE A 99 -7.04 8.94 12.07
CA ILE A 99 -7.43 7.53 12.01
C ILE A 99 -8.39 7.18 13.14
N SER A 100 -8.09 7.56 14.38
CA SER A 100 -8.99 7.29 15.53
C SER A 100 -10.36 7.94 15.34
N ASP A 101 -10.39 9.18 14.84
CA ASP A 101 -11.64 9.89 14.56
C ASP A 101 -12.45 9.19 13.45
N PHE A 102 -11.77 8.67 12.42
CA PHE A 102 -12.42 7.90 11.38
C PHE A 102 -12.98 6.58 11.92
N VAL A 103 -12.19 5.78 12.64
CA VAL A 103 -12.61 4.49 13.21
C VAL A 103 -13.83 4.66 14.13
N ALA A 104 -13.85 5.72 14.93
CA ALA A 104 -14.97 6.00 15.84
C ALA A 104 -16.29 6.36 15.12
N ASN A 105 -16.24 6.82 13.86
CA ASN A 105 -17.41 7.36 13.15
C ASN A 105 -17.78 6.63 11.87
N VAL A 106 -16.95 5.69 11.41
CA VAL A 106 -17.18 4.98 10.14
C VAL A 106 -18.43 4.12 10.19
N LYS A 107 -19.14 4.07 9.07
CA LYS A 107 -20.29 3.19 8.88
C LYS A 107 -19.93 2.11 7.86
N SER A 108 -20.42 0.90 8.09
CA SER A 108 -20.25 -0.21 7.15
C SER A 108 -20.86 0.12 5.78
N SER A 109 -20.20 -0.32 4.74
CA SER A 109 -20.62 -0.22 3.33
C SER A 109 -20.83 -1.61 2.72
N PRO A 110 -21.68 -1.75 1.70
CA PRO A 110 -21.80 -2.99 0.94
C PRO A 110 -20.70 -3.17 -0.12
N TYR A 111 -19.87 -2.17 -0.36
CA TYR A 111 -18.89 -2.18 -1.46
C TYR A 111 -17.46 -2.36 -0.96
N THR A 112 -16.61 -2.96 -1.83
CA THR A 112 -15.17 -3.12 -1.64
C THR A 112 -14.47 -3.02 -3.00
N ASP A 113 -13.71 -1.93 -3.24
CA ASP A 113 -12.98 -1.66 -4.49
C ASP A 113 -11.45 -1.72 -4.23
N ILE A 114 -10.91 -2.93 -4.07
CA ILE A 114 -9.48 -3.14 -3.81
C ILE A 114 -8.65 -2.70 -5.02
N THR A 115 -9.08 -3.05 -6.23
CA THR A 115 -8.38 -2.73 -7.48
C THR A 115 -8.29 -1.22 -7.69
N GLY A 116 -9.39 -0.48 -7.48
CA GLY A 116 -9.35 0.98 -7.53
C GLY A 116 -8.41 1.58 -6.49
N GLY A 117 -8.40 1.03 -5.27
CA GLY A 117 -7.46 1.41 -4.22
C GLY A 117 -6.00 1.14 -4.59
N LEU A 118 -5.70 -0.02 -5.20
CA LEU A 118 -4.35 -0.35 -5.69
C LEU A 118 -3.86 0.62 -6.77
N LEU A 119 -4.71 0.98 -7.73
CA LEU A 119 -4.37 1.97 -8.76
C LEU A 119 -3.95 3.30 -8.12
N GLN A 120 -4.73 3.79 -7.17
CA GLN A 120 -4.44 5.04 -6.46
C GLN A 120 -3.18 4.93 -5.59
N ALA A 121 -2.94 3.77 -4.96
CA ALA A 121 -1.74 3.53 -4.17
C ALA A 121 -0.48 3.58 -5.03
N VAL A 122 -0.50 2.95 -6.21
CA VAL A 122 0.60 2.97 -7.18
C VAL A 122 0.87 4.39 -7.67
N GLU A 123 -0.17 5.13 -8.07
CA GLU A 123 -0.05 6.52 -8.51
C GLU A 123 0.55 7.39 -7.40
N PHE A 124 0.01 7.33 -6.19
CA PHE A 124 0.47 8.11 -5.05
C PHE A 124 1.93 7.82 -4.70
N LEU A 125 2.33 6.55 -4.58
CA LEU A 125 3.69 6.18 -4.21
C LEU A 125 4.71 6.49 -5.32
N ASN A 126 4.31 6.44 -6.59
CA ASN A 126 5.15 6.87 -7.70
C ASN A 126 5.32 8.40 -7.72
N GLU A 127 4.25 9.17 -7.45
CA GLU A 127 4.34 10.63 -7.33
C GLU A 127 5.29 11.07 -6.21
N LYS A 128 5.32 10.33 -5.09
CA LYS A 128 6.21 10.65 -3.94
C LYS A 128 7.67 10.23 -4.15
N ASP A 129 7.97 9.53 -5.23
CA ASP A 129 9.33 9.07 -5.59
C ASP A 129 10.03 8.38 -4.41
N THR A 130 9.33 7.48 -3.73
CA THR A 130 9.85 6.72 -2.60
C THR A 130 10.69 5.54 -3.08
N GLY A 131 11.80 5.25 -2.38
CA GLY A 131 12.71 4.15 -2.74
C GLY A 131 12.13 2.77 -2.46
N ASN A 132 11.47 2.61 -1.30
CA ASN A 132 10.74 1.40 -0.95
C ASN A 132 9.25 1.69 -1.02
N LYS A 133 8.48 0.88 -1.75
CA LYS A 133 7.05 1.07 -1.96
C LYS A 133 6.28 -0.12 -1.41
N THR A 134 5.50 0.11 -0.36
CA THR A 134 4.71 -0.94 0.30
C THR A 134 3.23 -0.58 0.27
N ILE A 135 2.41 -1.50 -0.21
CA ILE A 135 0.95 -1.40 -0.17
C ILE A 135 0.43 -2.44 0.83
N LEU A 136 -0.34 -1.98 1.79
CA LEU A 136 -0.99 -2.80 2.80
C LEU A 136 -2.48 -2.92 2.46
N ILE A 137 -3.02 -4.14 2.42
CA ILE A 137 -4.45 -4.37 2.15
C ILE A 137 -5.07 -5.02 3.38
N PHE A 138 -5.83 -4.27 4.15
CA PHE A 138 -6.58 -4.76 5.29
C PHE A 138 -8.01 -5.11 4.84
N SER A 139 -8.22 -6.36 4.40
CA SER A 139 -9.47 -6.84 3.81
C SER A 139 -9.52 -8.37 3.81
N ASP A 140 -10.71 -8.96 3.64
CA ASP A 140 -10.89 -10.38 3.33
C ASP A 140 -10.56 -10.72 1.85
N LEU A 141 -10.14 -9.71 1.09
CA LEU A 141 -9.77 -9.80 -0.33
C LEU A 141 -10.94 -10.11 -1.27
N LYS A 142 -12.18 -9.99 -0.83
CA LYS A 142 -13.35 -10.11 -1.70
C LYS A 142 -13.74 -8.74 -2.24
N GLU A 143 -13.61 -8.54 -3.55
CA GLU A 143 -14.12 -7.34 -4.21
C GLU A 143 -15.66 -7.42 -4.38
N ASP A 144 -16.33 -6.33 -4.11
CA ASP A 144 -17.75 -6.12 -4.37
C ASP A 144 -17.97 -4.71 -4.91
N LEU A 145 -18.00 -4.57 -6.23
CA LEU A 145 -18.09 -3.29 -6.91
C LEU A 145 -19.55 -2.85 -7.09
N ALA A 146 -19.78 -1.55 -7.11
CA ALA A 146 -21.09 -1.03 -7.45
C ALA A 146 -21.46 -1.38 -8.90
N GLU A 147 -22.75 -1.50 -9.17
CA GLU A 147 -23.27 -1.83 -10.50
C GLU A 147 -22.75 -0.85 -11.57
N GLY A 148 -22.24 -1.37 -12.66
CA GLY A 148 -21.67 -0.59 -13.78
C GLY A 148 -20.18 -0.32 -13.67
N TYR A 149 -19.52 -0.68 -12.58
CA TYR A 149 -18.07 -0.59 -12.45
C TYR A 149 -17.41 -1.94 -12.79
N VAL A 150 -16.34 -1.87 -13.59
CA VAL A 150 -15.50 -3.01 -13.95
C VAL A 150 -14.05 -2.63 -13.71
N ARG A 151 -13.27 -3.52 -13.11
CA ARG A 151 -11.85 -3.35 -12.78
C ARG A 151 -10.97 -4.40 -13.49
N ASP A 152 -11.22 -4.61 -14.77
CA ASP A 152 -10.37 -5.47 -15.62
C ASP A 152 -9.19 -4.62 -16.15
N ILE A 153 -8.27 -4.26 -15.25
CA ILE A 153 -7.12 -3.41 -15.52
C ILE A 153 -5.88 -4.07 -14.93
N ASP A 154 -4.85 -4.25 -15.73
CA ASP A 154 -3.53 -4.64 -15.27
C ASP A 154 -2.86 -3.47 -14.55
N ILE A 155 -2.42 -3.69 -13.30
CA ILE A 155 -1.74 -2.71 -12.48
C ILE A 155 -0.26 -3.06 -12.47
N GLU A 156 0.60 -2.17 -12.98
CA GLU A 156 2.05 -2.34 -12.92
C GLU A 156 2.54 -2.25 -11.46
N LEU A 157 3.03 -3.37 -10.93
CA LEU A 157 3.47 -3.49 -9.54
C LEU A 157 4.97 -3.77 -9.40
N ALA A 158 5.76 -3.62 -10.48
CA ALA A 158 7.20 -3.80 -10.40
C ALA A 158 7.83 -2.84 -9.38
N GLY A 159 8.56 -3.40 -8.40
CA GLY A 159 9.16 -2.66 -7.29
C GLY A 159 8.22 -2.33 -6.13
N PHE A 160 7.00 -2.87 -6.14
CA PHE A 160 6.08 -2.77 -5.02
C PHE A 160 6.04 -4.05 -4.19
N LYS A 161 5.98 -3.90 -2.87
CA LYS A 161 5.62 -4.96 -1.94
C LYS A 161 4.14 -4.80 -1.59
N VAL A 162 3.33 -5.82 -1.85
CA VAL A 162 1.90 -5.85 -1.53
C VAL A 162 1.66 -6.87 -0.42
N ILE A 163 1.13 -6.42 0.71
CA ILE A 163 0.93 -7.24 1.90
C ILE A 163 -0.55 -7.25 2.26
N ALA A 164 -1.17 -8.41 2.16
CA ALA A 164 -2.52 -8.61 2.68
C ALA A 164 -2.48 -8.85 4.18
N LEU A 165 -3.31 -8.11 4.90
CA LEU A 165 -3.36 -8.10 6.36
C LEU A 165 -4.70 -8.60 6.86
N ASN A 166 -4.68 -9.45 7.89
CA ASN A 166 -5.89 -9.93 8.56
C ASN A 166 -6.93 -10.53 7.62
N VAL A 167 -6.47 -11.29 6.63
CA VAL A 167 -7.39 -11.96 5.68
C VAL A 167 -8.20 -13.00 6.43
N THR A 168 -9.45 -12.69 6.75
CA THR A 168 -10.34 -13.57 7.49
C THR A 168 -11.16 -14.46 6.55
N LYS A 169 -11.56 -15.61 7.06
CA LYS A 169 -12.50 -16.48 6.36
C LYS A 169 -13.90 -15.89 6.38
N LEU A 170 -14.54 -15.85 5.24
CA LEU A 170 -15.95 -15.50 5.12
C LEU A 170 -16.84 -16.62 5.67
N ARG A 171 -18.10 -16.32 5.94
CA ARG A 171 -19.08 -17.37 6.32
C ARG A 171 -19.29 -18.39 5.20
N SER A 172 -19.19 -17.97 3.93
CA SER A 172 -19.23 -18.85 2.76
C SER A 172 -18.08 -19.85 2.76
N ASP A 173 -16.88 -19.43 3.17
CA ASP A 173 -15.68 -20.28 3.20
C ASP A 173 -15.80 -21.44 4.22
N ASN A 174 -16.77 -21.37 5.17
CA ASN A 174 -17.08 -22.49 6.06
C ASN A 174 -17.83 -23.63 5.33
N MET A 175 -18.50 -23.31 4.21
CA MET A 175 -19.18 -24.28 3.37
C MET A 175 -18.23 -24.87 2.31
N ASP A 176 -17.37 -24.05 1.73
CA ASP A 176 -16.28 -24.49 0.85
C ASP A 176 -14.96 -23.78 1.21
N PRO A 177 -14.09 -24.43 1.99
CA PRO A 177 -12.79 -23.85 2.37
C PRO A 177 -11.85 -23.53 1.20
N ARG A 178 -12.12 -24.06 -0.01
CA ARG A 178 -11.32 -23.78 -1.20
C ARG A 178 -11.53 -22.35 -1.66
N GLU A 179 -12.71 -21.77 -1.52
CA GLU A 179 -12.98 -20.37 -1.89
C GLU A 179 -12.01 -19.40 -1.22
N TYR A 180 -11.64 -19.64 0.03
CA TYR A 180 -10.65 -18.83 0.73
C TYR A 180 -9.24 -18.97 0.13
N LEU A 181 -8.81 -20.19 -0.18
CA LEU A 181 -7.50 -20.45 -0.77
C LEU A 181 -7.41 -19.92 -2.21
N ASP A 182 -8.47 -20.12 -2.99
CA ASP A 182 -8.55 -19.64 -4.38
C ASP A 182 -8.46 -18.10 -4.42
N ARG A 183 -9.12 -17.40 -3.50
CA ARG A 183 -9.07 -15.95 -3.37
C ARG A 183 -7.66 -15.44 -3.04
N LEU A 184 -6.94 -16.12 -2.13
CA LEU A 184 -5.55 -15.81 -1.82
C LEU A 184 -4.62 -16.03 -3.02
N GLU A 185 -4.78 -17.15 -3.74
CA GLU A 185 -3.97 -17.49 -4.90
C GLU A 185 -4.25 -16.54 -6.08
N GLU A 186 -5.51 -16.15 -6.30
CA GLU A 186 -5.89 -15.18 -7.32
C GLU A 186 -5.19 -13.84 -7.11
N TRP A 187 -5.23 -13.30 -5.88
CA TRP A 187 -4.55 -12.03 -5.58
C TRP A 187 -3.03 -12.15 -5.68
N LYS A 188 -2.45 -13.24 -5.22
CA LYS A 188 -1.03 -13.53 -5.37
C LYS A 188 -0.64 -13.53 -6.85
N ASP A 189 -1.33 -14.33 -7.66
CA ASP A 189 -1.08 -14.42 -9.09
C ASP A 189 -1.19 -13.05 -9.78
N ARG A 190 -2.19 -12.27 -9.42
CA ARG A 190 -2.42 -10.93 -9.96
C ARG A 190 -1.28 -9.97 -9.66
N VAL A 191 -0.76 -9.99 -8.42
CA VAL A 191 0.36 -9.14 -7.99
C VAL A 191 1.67 -9.60 -8.62
N GLU A 192 1.97 -10.91 -8.57
CA GLU A 192 3.25 -11.45 -9.06
C GLU A 192 3.37 -11.38 -10.58
N LYS A 193 2.28 -11.58 -11.34
CA LYS A 193 2.26 -11.43 -12.80
C LYS A 193 2.60 -10.02 -13.26
N THR A 194 2.31 -9.02 -12.45
CA THR A 194 2.61 -7.61 -12.74
C THR A 194 3.90 -7.11 -12.08
N GLY A 195 4.72 -8.03 -11.57
CA GLY A 195 6.08 -7.77 -11.08
C GLY A 195 6.17 -7.35 -9.61
N GLY A 196 5.05 -7.41 -8.85
CA GLY A 196 5.02 -7.12 -7.42
C GLY A 196 5.48 -8.29 -6.55
N GLU A 197 5.86 -8.01 -5.30
CA GLU A 197 6.08 -8.99 -4.26
C GLU A 197 4.80 -9.17 -3.43
N TRP A 198 4.33 -10.41 -3.26
CA TRP A 198 3.13 -10.71 -2.49
C TRP A 198 3.44 -11.35 -1.15
N ARG A 199 2.77 -10.90 -0.07
CA ARG A 199 2.83 -11.52 1.25
C ARG A 199 1.46 -11.48 1.94
N VAL A 200 1.24 -12.39 2.89
CA VAL A 200 0.05 -12.42 3.75
C VAL A 200 0.50 -12.45 5.21
N ILE A 201 -0.06 -11.58 6.04
CA ILE A 201 0.21 -11.50 7.48
C ILE A 201 -1.14 -11.46 8.22
N ASN A 202 -1.48 -12.52 8.94
CA ASN A 202 -2.78 -12.66 9.61
C ASN A 202 -2.72 -12.47 11.14
N ASP A 203 -1.53 -12.37 11.71
CA ASP A 203 -1.32 -12.11 13.13
C ASP A 203 -0.46 -10.87 13.36
N LEU A 204 -0.53 -10.31 14.56
CA LEU A 204 0.24 -9.13 14.92
C LEU A 204 1.72 -9.43 15.15
N ASP A 205 2.08 -10.70 15.42
CA ASP A 205 3.48 -11.11 15.64
C ASP A 205 4.28 -11.06 14.33
N GLY A 206 3.62 -11.19 13.18
CA GLY A 206 4.23 -11.05 11.84
C GLY A 206 4.52 -9.60 11.39
N LEU A 207 4.14 -8.59 12.17
CA LEU A 207 4.32 -7.18 11.79
C LEU A 207 5.79 -6.72 11.78
N GLU A 208 6.72 -7.47 12.41
CA GLU A 208 8.14 -7.10 12.39
C GLU A 208 8.71 -7.04 10.97
N ASP A 209 8.14 -7.82 10.05
CA ASP A 209 8.52 -7.92 8.65
C ASP A 209 7.71 -6.99 7.71
N LEU A 210 6.96 -6.04 8.26
CA LEU A 210 6.04 -5.22 7.48
C LEU A 210 6.77 -4.23 6.56
N LEU A 211 7.89 -3.64 7.01
CA LEU A 211 8.64 -2.57 6.33
C LEU A 211 10.09 -2.93 6.12
#